data_a562cd28125fc37e8cf87bb7bdc66866
#
_entry.id   a562cd28125fc37e8cf87bb7bdc66866
#
_cell.length_a   1.000
_cell.length_b   1.000
_cell.length_c   1.000
_cell.angle_alpha   90.00
_cell.angle_beta   90.00
_cell.angle_gamma   90.00
#
_symmetry.space_group_name_H-M   'P 1'
#
loop_
_entity.id
_entity.type
_entity.pdbx_description
1 polymer ?
#
loop_
_entity_poly.entity_id
_entity_poly.type
_entity_poly.pdbx_seq_one_letter_code
_entity_poly.pdbx_strand_id
1 'polypeptide(L)'
;INDDLGVFSIIPSAFVRHWDMLRGNLVWGLLTDNVKMSDGKGIFDTTHGNLLSGTSSALSETSLAAAKTAMMKQKDIAGQIIRMVPRYLVVSPENEMMAKKLITATTPTKSADVNVFAGAFDVIVEPRLTDPAAWYLMADPYAVDSLYYAYLEGNEGLRVDSTEEFKTDSMDYAVRGDFGAAAIDYRGIVKAAGK
;
A
#
# COMPACT_ATOMS: atom_id res chain seq x y z
N ILE A 1 -10.19 -44.14 -2.76
CA ILE A 1 -10.52 -42.87 -3.43
C ILE A 1 -9.49 -42.70 -4.54
N ASN A 2 -9.95 -42.65 -5.79
CA ASN A 2 -9.06 -42.47 -6.94
C ASN A 2 -8.95 -40.97 -7.22
N ASP A 3 -7.79 -40.36 -6.97
CA ASP A 3 -7.52 -38.93 -7.27
C ASP A 3 -6.96 -38.82 -8.71
N ASP A 4 -7.78 -39.17 -9.71
CA ASP A 4 -7.40 -39.15 -11.11
C ASP A 4 -6.99 -37.75 -11.63
N LEU A 5 -7.39 -36.70 -10.92
CA LEU A 5 -7.13 -35.31 -11.30
C LEU A 5 -6.04 -34.63 -10.43
N GLY A 6 -5.48 -35.33 -9.44
CA GLY A 6 -4.50 -34.77 -8.50
C GLY A 6 -5.05 -33.58 -7.68
N VAL A 7 -6.37 -33.51 -7.47
CA VAL A 7 -7.04 -32.40 -6.82
C VAL A 7 -6.54 -32.20 -5.39
N PHE A 8 -6.28 -33.29 -4.68
CA PHE A 8 -5.78 -33.24 -3.30
C PHE A 8 -4.39 -32.61 -3.20
N SER A 9 -3.56 -32.73 -4.22
CA SER A 9 -2.24 -32.09 -4.24
C SER A 9 -2.30 -30.57 -4.49
N ILE A 10 -3.42 -30.07 -5.06
CA ILE A 10 -3.61 -28.65 -5.39
C ILE A 10 -4.10 -27.86 -4.15
N ILE A 11 -4.77 -28.51 -3.20
CA ILE A 11 -5.37 -27.86 -2.02
C ILE A 11 -4.33 -27.05 -1.23
N PRO A 12 -3.16 -27.59 -0.82
CA PRO A 12 -2.16 -26.81 -0.10
C PRO A 12 -1.68 -25.55 -0.87
N SER A 13 -1.51 -25.70 -2.18
CA SER A 13 -1.09 -24.58 -3.03
C SER A 13 -2.17 -23.48 -3.13
N ALA A 14 -3.45 -23.85 -3.10
CA ALA A 14 -4.56 -22.89 -3.06
C ALA A 14 -4.57 -22.11 -1.75
N PHE A 15 -4.32 -22.77 -0.62
CA PHE A 15 -4.22 -22.10 0.69
C PHE A 15 -3.07 -21.10 0.74
N VAL A 16 -1.89 -21.43 0.20
CA VAL A 16 -0.76 -20.50 0.13
C VAL A 16 -1.12 -19.24 -0.64
N ARG A 17 -1.77 -19.39 -1.81
CA ARG A 17 -2.23 -18.22 -2.60
C ARG A 17 -3.23 -17.35 -1.84
N HIS A 18 -4.19 -17.96 -1.14
CA HIS A 18 -5.16 -17.21 -0.34
C HIS A 18 -4.51 -16.48 0.85
N TRP A 19 -3.50 -17.11 1.46
CA TRP A 19 -2.72 -16.47 2.52
C TRP A 19 -1.98 -15.22 2.02
N ASP A 20 -1.35 -15.29 0.85
CA ASP A 20 -0.67 -14.13 0.25
C ASP A 20 -1.66 -13.00 -0.09
N MET A 21 -2.85 -13.37 -0.59
CA MET A 21 -3.92 -12.39 -0.81
C MET A 21 -4.38 -11.75 0.50
N LEU A 22 -4.59 -12.53 1.56
CA LEU A 22 -5.03 -12.05 2.85
C LEU A 22 -4.01 -11.05 3.45
N ARG A 23 -2.72 -11.40 3.44
CA ARG A 23 -1.66 -10.49 3.89
C ARG A 23 -1.66 -9.17 3.13
N GLY A 24 -1.74 -9.25 1.81
CA GLY A 24 -1.85 -8.06 0.97
C GLY A 24 -3.08 -7.21 1.32
N ASN A 25 -4.24 -7.84 1.49
CA ASN A 25 -5.47 -7.14 1.85
C ASN A 25 -5.36 -6.45 3.22
N LEU A 26 -4.72 -7.09 4.21
CA LEU A 26 -4.51 -6.50 5.53
C LEU A 26 -3.63 -5.25 5.47
N VAL A 27 -2.52 -5.29 4.73
CA VAL A 27 -1.60 -4.15 4.62
C VAL A 27 -2.26 -2.98 3.87
N TRP A 28 -2.85 -3.24 2.69
CA TRP A 28 -3.49 -2.20 1.91
C TRP A 28 -4.78 -1.69 2.55
N GLY A 29 -5.47 -2.55 3.32
CA GLY A 29 -6.61 -2.17 4.14
C GLY A 29 -6.30 -1.06 5.15
N LEU A 30 -5.09 -1.01 5.71
CA LEU A 30 -4.68 0.09 6.59
C LEU A 30 -4.84 1.47 5.94
N LEU A 31 -4.53 1.56 4.65
CA LEU A 31 -4.63 2.81 3.89
C LEU A 31 -6.07 3.11 3.46
N THR A 32 -6.78 2.10 2.93
CA THR A 32 -8.13 2.29 2.41
C THR A 32 -9.13 2.58 3.51
N ASP A 33 -9.01 1.89 4.65
CA ASP A 33 -9.90 2.03 5.81
C ASP A 33 -9.53 3.23 6.70
N ASN A 34 -8.41 3.88 6.39
CA ASN A 34 -7.91 5.02 7.14
C ASN A 34 -7.88 4.74 8.65
N VAL A 35 -7.22 3.66 9.05
CA VAL A 35 -7.23 3.17 10.44
C VAL A 35 -6.80 4.24 11.42
N LYS A 36 -7.36 4.17 12.63
CA LYS A 36 -7.03 5.11 13.69
C LYS A 36 -5.65 4.84 14.26
N MET A 37 -4.91 5.90 14.47
CA MET A 37 -3.62 5.90 15.13
C MET A 37 -3.74 6.14 16.65
N SER A 38 -2.63 6.16 17.35
CA SER A 38 -2.58 6.34 18.82
C SER A 38 -3.15 7.68 19.31
N ASP A 39 -3.20 8.69 18.45
CA ASP A 39 -3.83 10.00 18.73
C ASP A 39 -5.35 10.02 18.53
N GLY A 40 -5.94 8.87 18.18
CA GLY A 40 -7.37 8.69 17.95
C GLY A 40 -7.87 9.17 16.58
N LYS A 41 -6.98 9.69 15.72
CA LYS A 41 -7.29 10.15 14.36
C LYS A 41 -6.93 9.10 13.33
N GLY A 42 -7.52 9.20 12.15
CA GLY A 42 -7.11 8.35 11.03
C GLY A 42 -5.68 8.67 10.56
N ILE A 43 -5.04 7.73 9.86
CA ILE A 43 -3.73 7.97 9.24
C ILE A 43 -3.77 9.27 8.42
N PHE A 44 -4.82 9.45 7.62
CA PHE A 44 -5.04 10.63 6.81
C PHE A 44 -6.04 11.55 7.51
N ASP A 45 -5.55 12.65 8.01
CA ASP A 45 -6.33 13.67 8.68
C ASP A 45 -5.82 15.07 8.32
N THR A 46 -6.71 16.05 8.29
CA THR A 46 -6.33 17.43 7.99
C THR A 46 -5.36 18.01 9.00
N THR A 47 -5.45 17.56 10.26
CA THR A 47 -4.52 17.99 11.33
C THR A 47 -3.13 17.39 11.19
N HIS A 48 -3.01 16.24 10.51
CA HIS A 48 -1.73 15.63 10.14
C HIS A 48 -1.07 16.34 8.95
N GLY A 49 -1.83 17.15 8.21
CA GLY A 49 -1.33 17.86 7.03
C GLY A 49 -0.95 16.94 5.87
N ASN A 50 -1.45 15.71 5.87
CA ASN A 50 -1.14 14.66 4.91
C ASN A 50 -2.35 14.22 4.06
N LEU A 51 -3.43 14.99 4.09
CA LEU A 51 -4.65 14.75 3.32
C LEU A 51 -4.92 15.95 2.39
N LEU A 52 -4.87 15.69 1.08
CA LEU A 52 -5.33 16.63 0.06
C LEU A 52 -6.76 16.24 -0.35
N SER A 53 -7.68 17.19 -0.25
CA SER A 53 -9.09 17.01 -0.58
C SER A 53 -9.61 18.14 -1.46
N GLY A 54 -10.79 17.94 -2.06
CA GLY A 54 -11.44 18.91 -2.94
C GLY A 54 -11.05 18.73 -4.42
N THR A 55 -11.63 19.56 -5.28
CA THR A 55 -11.55 19.45 -6.73
C THR A 55 -10.13 19.58 -7.32
N SER A 56 -9.19 20.09 -6.55
CA SER A 56 -7.78 20.24 -6.95
C SER A 56 -6.92 19.02 -6.56
N SER A 57 -7.50 17.98 -5.96
CA SER A 57 -6.76 16.80 -5.52
C SER A 57 -6.65 15.70 -6.57
N ALA A 58 -7.31 15.84 -7.73
CA ALA A 58 -7.14 14.92 -8.86
C ALA A 58 -5.66 14.85 -9.28
N LEU A 59 -5.23 13.66 -9.72
CA LEU A 59 -3.83 13.42 -10.08
C LEU A 59 -3.40 14.34 -11.25
N SER A 60 -2.54 15.29 -10.95
CA SER A 60 -1.99 16.30 -11.87
C SER A 60 -0.62 16.75 -11.38
N GLU A 61 0.10 17.48 -12.22
CA GLU A 61 1.39 18.05 -11.83
C GLU A 61 1.25 18.99 -10.63
N THR A 62 0.21 19.81 -10.58
CA THR A 62 -0.04 20.75 -9.49
C THR A 62 -0.35 20.03 -8.18
N SER A 63 -1.23 19.02 -8.18
CA SER A 63 -1.57 18.26 -6.98
C SER A 63 -0.39 17.42 -6.49
N LEU A 64 0.42 16.89 -7.41
CA LEU A 64 1.63 16.15 -7.09
C LEU A 64 2.69 17.05 -6.42
N ALA A 65 2.86 18.28 -6.92
CA ALA A 65 3.70 19.31 -6.29
C ALA A 65 3.21 19.68 -4.88
N ALA A 66 1.90 19.80 -4.71
CA ALA A 66 1.28 20.10 -3.40
C ALA A 66 1.51 18.93 -2.42
N ALA A 67 1.31 17.68 -2.84
CA ALA A 67 1.55 16.50 -2.01
C ALA A 67 3.01 16.36 -1.60
N LYS A 68 3.95 16.56 -2.55
CA LYS A 68 5.39 16.59 -2.26
C LYS A 68 5.72 17.67 -1.23
N THR A 69 5.17 18.85 -1.39
CA THR A 69 5.39 19.97 -0.46
C THR A 69 4.83 19.67 0.93
N ALA A 70 3.63 19.08 1.01
CA ALA A 70 3.01 18.67 2.26
C ALA A 70 3.89 17.65 3.01
N MET A 71 4.41 16.64 2.31
CA MET A 71 5.32 15.65 2.90
C MET A 71 6.63 16.29 3.38
N MET A 72 7.25 17.13 2.58
CA MET A 72 8.51 17.78 2.95
C MET A 72 8.39 18.77 4.11
N LYS A 73 7.19 19.27 4.40
CA LYS A 73 6.89 20.17 5.52
C LYS A 73 6.42 19.44 6.78
N GLN A 74 6.40 18.11 6.78
CA GLN A 74 6.05 17.35 7.97
C GLN A 74 6.99 17.68 9.13
N LYS A 75 6.44 17.67 10.34
CA LYS A 75 7.14 18.07 11.56
C LYS A 75 7.21 16.89 12.53
N ASP A 76 8.25 16.89 13.33
CA ASP A 76 8.36 16.01 14.48
C ASP A 76 7.49 16.46 15.66
N ILE A 77 7.56 15.74 16.77
CA ILE A 77 6.83 16.05 18.00
C ILE A 77 7.30 17.40 18.60
N ALA A 78 8.56 17.77 18.36
CA ALA A 78 9.14 19.04 18.82
C ALA A 78 8.83 20.22 17.89
N GLY A 79 8.10 19.98 16.78
CA GLY A 79 7.75 21.00 15.79
C GLY A 79 8.85 21.30 14.77
N GLN A 80 9.94 20.53 14.76
CA GLN A 80 11.01 20.66 13.79
C GLN A 80 10.63 20.00 12.46
N ILE A 81 11.05 20.59 11.34
CA ILE A 81 10.78 20.03 10.01
C ILE A 81 11.62 18.78 9.82
N ILE A 82 10.95 17.66 9.57
CA ILE A 82 11.57 16.39 9.18
C ILE A 82 11.58 16.37 7.66
N ARG A 83 12.69 16.55 7.01
CA ARG A 83 12.79 16.56 5.56
C ARG A 83 12.45 15.17 4.97
N MET A 84 11.16 14.84 4.86
CA MET A 84 10.69 13.63 4.20
C MET A 84 10.69 13.81 2.69
N VAL A 85 11.32 12.88 1.97
CA VAL A 85 11.37 12.92 0.52
C VAL A 85 10.51 11.78 -0.02
N PRO A 86 9.50 12.08 -0.83
CA PRO A 86 8.67 11.03 -1.43
C PRO A 86 9.46 10.25 -2.48
N ARG A 87 9.20 8.94 -2.52
CA ARG A 87 9.81 8.02 -3.47
C ARG A 87 8.79 7.28 -4.32
N TYR A 88 7.68 6.84 -3.72
CA TYR A 88 6.69 6.02 -4.39
C TYR A 88 5.39 6.80 -4.63
N LEU A 89 4.88 6.69 -5.86
CA LEU A 89 3.55 7.14 -6.24
C LEU A 89 2.65 5.91 -6.38
N VAL A 90 1.72 5.72 -5.45
CA VAL A 90 0.80 4.59 -5.42
C VAL A 90 -0.54 5.02 -5.99
N VAL A 91 -1.01 4.30 -6.99
CA VAL A 91 -2.23 4.63 -7.73
C VAL A 91 -3.09 3.38 -7.97
N SER A 92 -4.38 3.60 -8.20
CA SER A 92 -5.28 2.58 -8.73
C SER A 92 -4.95 2.26 -10.20
N PRO A 93 -5.39 1.11 -10.73
CA PRO A 93 -5.22 0.76 -12.14
C PRO A 93 -5.78 1.83 -13.11
N GLU A 94 -6.87 2.50 -12.73
CA GLU A 94 -7.51 3.55 -13.52
C GLU A 94 -6.59 4.77 -13.70
N ASN A 95 -5.80 5.08 -12.69
CA ASN A 95 -4.86 6.21 -12.70
C ASN A 95 -3.46 5.85 -13.22
N GLU A 96 -3.19 4.59 -13.56
CA GLU A 96 -1.88 4.12 -14.00
C GLU A 96 -1.33 4.92 -15.18
N MET A 97 -2.14 5.09 -16.23
CA MET A 97 -1.72 5.79 -17.45
C MET A 97 -1.41 7.26 -17.16
N MET A 98 -2.22 7.91 -16.31
CA MET A 98 -1.98 9.29 -15.91
C MET A 98 -0.69 9.41 -15.09
N ALA A 99 -0.49 8.52 -14.11
CA ALA A 99 0.72 8.48 -13.29
C ALA A 99 1.97 8.29 -14.16
N LYS A 100 1.96 7.30 -15.06
CA LYS A 100 3.07 7.07 -15.99
C LYS A 100 3.36 8.27 -16.87
N LYS A 101 2.32 8.94 -17.41
CA LYS A 101 2.48 10.15 -18.20
C LYS A 101 3.17 11.26 -17.40
N LEU A 102 2.80 11.45 -16.14
CA LEU A 102 3.37 12.49 -15.28
C LEU A 102 4.84 12.25 -14.90
N ILE A 103 5.30 10.99 -14.88
CA ILE A 103 6.68 10.66 -14.50
C ILE A 103 7.57 10.31 -15.69
N THR A 104 7.01 10.12 -16.89
CA THR A 104 7.81 9.82 -18.10
C THR A 104 8.49 11.08 -18.61
N ALA A 105 9.78 10.98 -18.89
CA ALA A 105 10.51 12.04 -19.56
C ALA A 105 9.97 12.19 -20.99
N THR A 106 9.41 13.35 -21.30
CA THR A 106 9.04 13.73 -22.66
C THR A 106 10.02 14.77 -23.16
N THR A 107 10.39 14.68 -24.43
CA THR A 107 11.22 15.72 -25.07
C THR A 107 10.29 16.88 -25.44
N PRO A 108 10.26 17.99 -24.69
CA PRO A 108 9.32 19.07 -24.94
C PRO A 108 9.73 19.85 -26.16
N THR A 109 8.75 20.26 -26.93
CA THR A 109 8.96 21.19 -28.08
C THR A 109 9.08 22.64 -27.62
N LYS A 110 8.68 22.94 -26.38
CA LYS A 110 8.77 24.26 -25.74
C LYS A 110 9.32 24.14 -24.35
N SER A 111 10.08 25.11 -23.88
CA SER A 111 10.66 25.15 -22.51
C SER A 111 9.60 25.16 -21.40
N ALA A 112 8.37 25.63 -21.70
CA ALA A 112 7.26 25.65 -20.74
C ALA A 112 6.65 24.25 -20.50
N ASP A 113 6.93 23.28 -21.37
CA ASP A 113 6.35 21.94 -21.33
C ASP A 113 7.33 20.90 -20.69
N VAL A 114 8.39 21.38 -20.02
CA VAL A 114 9.35 20.49 -19.35
C VAL A 114 8.69 19.77 -18.20
N ASN A 115 8.69 18.44 -18.24
CA ASN A 115 8.17 17.63 -17.15
C ASN A 115 9.14 17.62 -15.95
N VAL A 116 8.79 18.35 -14.91
CA VAL A 116 9.60 18.52 -13.68
C VAL A 116 9.67 17.25 -12.84
N PHE A 117 8.74 16.30 -13.04
CA PHE A 117 8.65 15.04 -12.28
C PHE A 117 9.17 13.84 -13.08
N ALA A 118 9.84 14.05 -14.20
CA ALA A 118 10.43 12.97 -14.95
C ALA A 118 11.39 12.14 -14.09
N GLY A 119 11.07 10.86 -13.90
CA GLY A 119 11.88 9.95 -13.07
C GLY A 119 11.93 10.29 -11.57
N ALA A 120 11.04 11.17 -11.08
CA ALA A 120 11.07 11.61 -9.68
C ALA A 120 10.48 10.57 -8.71
N PHE A 121 9.63 9.66 -9.18
CA PHE A 121 8.93 8.68 -8.36
C PHE A 121 8.88 7.32 -9.05
N ASP A 122 8.86 6.28 -8.24
CA ASP A 122 8.54 4.91 -8.66
C ASP A 122 7.02 4.72 -8.57
N VAL A 123 6.36 4.38 -9.70
CA VAL A 123 4.90 4.14 -9.71
C VAL A 123 4.61 2.72 -9.28
N ILE A 124 3.74 2.59 -8.27
CA ILE A 124 3.17 1.32 -7.82
C ILE A 124 1.67 1.34 -8.16
N VAL A 125 1.25 0.36 -8.94
CA VAL A 125 -0.17 0.18 -9.29
C VAL A 125 -0.76 -0.89 -8.39
N GLU A 126 -1.75 -0.51 -7.58
CA GLU A 126 -2.35 -1.44 -6.61
C GLU A 126 -3.86 -1.58 -6.84
N PRO A 127 -4.31 -2.76 -7.34
CA PRO A 127 -5.72 -3.00 -7.62
C PRO A 127 -6.63 -3.05 -6.37
N ARG A 128 -6.06 -3.19 -5.16
CA ARG A 128 -6.82 -3.22 -3.90
C ARG A 128 -7.25 -1.84 -3.41
N LEU A 129 -6.83 -0.78 -4.09
CA LEU A 129 -7.32 0.57 -3.78
C LEU A 129 -8.78 0.68 -4.20
N THR A 130 -9.67 0.81 -3.21
CA THR A 130 -11.12 0.81 -3.43
C THR A 130 -11.65 2.10 -4.05
N ASP A 131 -10.95 3.22 -3.84
CA ASP A 131 -11.29 4.50 -4.47
C ASP A 131 -10.42 4.68 -5.73
N PRO A 132 -11.00 4.59 -6.93
CA PRO A 132 -10.26 4.69 -8.19
C PRO A 132 -9.66 6.08 -8.43
N ALA A 133 -10.19 7.11 -7.78
CA ALA A 133 -9.70 8.48 -7.93
C ALA A 133 -8.54 8.79 -6.97
N ALA A 134 -8.51 8.12 -5.81
CA ALA A 134 -7.49 8.36 -4.79
C ALA A 134 -6.10 7.89 -5.24
N TRP A 135 -5.11 8.64 -4.81
CA TRP A 135 -3.71 8.29 -5.00
C TRP A 135 -2.89 8.67 -3.75
N TYR A 136 -1.75 8.02 -3.61
CA TYR A 136 -0.91 8.18 -2.44
C TYR A 136 0.53 8.47 -2.84
N LEU A 137 1.19 9.31 -2.06
CA LEU A 137 2.61 9.57 -2.17
C LEU A 137 3.29 9.03 -0.91
N MET A 138 4.30 8.18 -1.07
CA MET A 138 4.97 7.53 0.05
C MET A 138 6.46 7.85 0.04
N ALA A 139 7.02 8.04 1.23
CA ALA A 139 8.46 8.16 1.44
C ALA A 139 9.17 6.81 1.30
N ASP A 140 10.48 6.85 1.25
CA ASP A 140 11.30 5.64 1.31
C ASP A 140 11.13 4.95 2.68
N PRO A 141 10.88 3.64 2.75
CA PRO A 141 10.79 2.89 4.01
C PRO A 141 12.04 3.02 4.90
N TYR A 142 13.20 3.25 4.30
CA TYR A 142 14.43 3.50 5.07
C TYR A 142 14.45 4.87 5.77
N ALA A 143 13.62 5.80 5.35
CA ALA A 143 13.55 7.13 5.95
C ALA A 143 12.53 7.20 7.10
N VAL A 144 11.44 6.44 7.00
CA VAL A 144 10.36 6.41 8.00
C VAL A 144 9.55 5.11 7.89
N ASP A 145 9.31 4.48 9.02
CA ASP A 145 8.46 3.30 9.14
C ASP A 145 6.99 3.72 9.23
N SER A 146 6.35 3.96 8.10
CA SER A 146 4.95 4.38 8.08
C SER A 146 3.97 3.24 8.25
N LEU A 147 4.17 2.15 7.51
CA LEU A 147 3.41 0.91 7.63
C LEU A 147 4.37 -0.20 8.03
N TYR A 148 3.96 -0.97 9.01
CA TYR A 148 4.75 -2.08 9.53
C TYR A 148 3.95 -3.37 9.47
N TYR A 149 4.61 -4.46 9.16
CA TYR A 149 4.05 -5.79 9.30
C TYR A 149 5.02 -6.69 10.06
N ALA A 150 4.48 -7.66 10.77
CA ALA A 150 5.26 -8.60 11.55
C ALA A 150 4.67 -10.00 11.48
N TYR A 151 5.54 -10.96 11.68
CA TYR A 151 5.20 -12.36 11.92
C TYR A 151 5.46 -12.70 13.38
N LEU A 152 4.78 -13.72 13.88
CA LEU A 152 5.09 -14.25 15.19
C LEU A 152 6.44 -14.97 15.15
N GLU A 153 7.33 -14.64 16.10
CA GLU A 153 8.65 -15.27 16.22
C GLU A 153 8.51 -16.80 16.34
N GLY A 154 9.25 -17.54 15.50
CA GLY A 154 9.16 -19.00 15.41
C GLY A 154 8.00 -19.50 14.54
N ASN A 155 7.16 -18.60 13.98
CA ASN A 155 6.00 -18.94 13.15
C ASN A 155 5.91 -17.99 11.93
N GLU A 156 7.05 -17.68 11.33
CA GLU A 156 7.20 -16.64 10.28
C GLU A 156 6.62 -17.06 8.92
N GLY A 157 6.23 -18.34 8.80
CA GLY A 157 5.69 -18.91 7.57
C GLY A 157 4.28 -19.46 7.72
N LEU A 158 3.73 -19.87 6.58
CA LEU A 158 2.51 -20.64 6.54
C LEU A 158 2.82 -22.09 6.93
N ARG A 159 2.13 -22.61 7.93
CA ARG A 159 2.20 -24.00 8.31
C ARG A 159 0.99 -24.75 7.76
N VAL A 160 1.25 -25.80 7.02
CA VAL A 160 0.23 -26.70 6.46
C VAL A 160 0.35 -28.03 7.20
N ASP A 161 -0.67 -28.39 7.91
CA ASP A 161 -0.80 -29.67 8.58
C ASP A 161 -1.81 -30.54 7.80
N SER A 162 -1.55 -31.84 7.68
CA SER A 162 -2.50 -32.81 7.14
C SER A 162 -2.68 -33.96 8.11
N THR A 163 -3.91 -34.37 8.29
CA THR A 163 -4.25 -35.50 9.16
C THR A 163 -5.21 -36.43 8.42
N GLU A 164 -4.90 -37.70 8.43
CA GLU A 164 -5.78 -38.74 7.93
C GLU A 164 -6.73 -39.19 9.03
N GLU A 165 -8.03 -39.15 8.76
CA GLU A 165 -9.04 -39.58 9.71
C GLU A 165 -9.54 -40.99 9.36
N PHE A 166 -9.15 -41.95 10.20
CA PHE A 166 -9.45 -43.37 10.00
C PHE A 166 -10.95 -43.70 9.99
N LYS A 167 -11.78 -42.92 10.69
CA LYS A 167 -13.23 -43.19 10.79
C LYS A 167 -14.00 -42.90 9.51
N THR A 168 -13.57 -41.88 8.78
CA THR A 168 -14.25 -41.34 7.60
C THR A 168 -13.48 -41.60 6.32
N ASP A 169 -12.28 -42.18 6.42
CA ASP A 169 -11.36 -42.39 5.29
C ASP A 169 -11.16 -41.07 4.53
N SER A 170 -10.94 -39.97 5.28
CA SER A 170 -10.77 -38.61 4.76
C SER A 170 -9.43 -38.00 5.13
N MET A 171 -8.96 -37.07 4.33
CA MET A 171 -7.76 -36.29 4.62
C MET A 171 -8.17 -34.86 4.99
N ASP A 172 -7.83 -34.45 6.22
CA ASP A 172 -8.06 -33.10 6.69
C ASP A 172 -6.82 -32.25 6.52
N TYR A 173 -6.98 -31.06 5.96
CA TYR A 173 -5.93 -30.07 5.82
C TYR A 173 -6.20 -28.88 6.72
N ALA A 174 -5.23 -28.53 7.54
CA ALA A 174 -5.27 -27.32 8.36
C ALA A 174 -4.14 -26.38 7.94
N VAL A 175 -4.47 -25.10 7.79
CA VAL A 175 -3.48 -24.06 7.47
C VAL A 175 -3.48 -23.02 8.56
N ARG A 176 -2.29 -22.74 9.09
CA ARG A 176 -2.09 -21.76 10.17
C ARG A 176 -0.99 -20.79 9.76
N GLY A 177 -1.19 -19.55 10.11
CA GLY A 177 -0.18 -18.52 9.93
C GLY A 177 -0.50 -17.31 10.81
N ASP A 178 0.54 -16.69 11.34
CA ASP A 178 0.45 -15.53 12.22
C ASP A 178 1.05 -14.33 11.49
N PHE A 179 0.24 -13.31 11.29
CA PHE A 179 0.61 -12.09 10.58
C PHE A 179 -0.14 -10.90 11.18
N GLY A 180 0.58 -9.82 11.44
CA GLY A 180 0.01 -8.56 11.88
C GLY A 180 0.52 -7.41 11.02
N ALA A 181 -0.33 -6.40 10.79
CA ALA A 181 0.06 -5.17 10.13
C ALA A 181 -0.50 -3.97 10.90
N ALA A 182 0.26 -2.89 10.95
CA ALA A 182 -0.13 -1.66 11.66
C ALA A 182 0.43 -0.43 10.95
N ALA A 183 -0.27 0.70 11.12
CA ALA A 183 0.27 2.01 10.78
C ALA A 183 1.00 2.58 12.00
N ILE A 184 2.24 2.99 11.82
CA ILE A 184 3.11 3.50 12.90
C ILE A 184 3.28 5.00 12.80
N ASP A 185 3.60 5.51 11.62
CA ASP A 185 3.82 6.94 11.40
C ASP A 185 3.09 7.43 10.13
N TYR A 186 2.30 8.49 10.28
CA TYR A 186 1.56 9.11 9.19
C TYR A 186 2.43 10.06 8.33
N ARG A 187 3.59 10.48 8.82
CA ARG A 187 4.41 11.55 8.21
C ARG A 187 5.02 11.15 6.88
N GLY A 188 5.24 9.86 6.69
CA GLY A 188 5.78 9.31 5.44
C GLY A 188 4.75 9.05 4.35
N ILE A 189 3.47 9.34 4.59
CA ILE A 189 2.41 9.06 3.62
C ILE A 189 1.49 10.27 3.46
N VAL A 190 1.23 10.65 2.22
CA VAL A 190 0.23 11.68 1.85
C VAL A 190 -0.83 11.03 0.97
N LYS A 191 -2.10 11.26 1.28
CA LYS A 191 -3.26 10.84 0.48
C LYS A 191 -3.84 12.05 -0.25
N ALA A 192 -4.18 11.87 -1.51
CA ALA A 192 -5.04 12.77 -2.25
C ALA A 192 -6.34 12.07 -2.61
N ALA A 193 -7.47 12.72 -2.35
CA ALA A 193 -8.79 12.14 -2.57
C ALA A 193 -9.16 12.01 -4.06
N GLY A 194 -8.45 12.70 -4.95
CA GLY A 194 -8.64 12.59 -6.40
C GLY A 194 -9.92 13.23 -6.95
N LYS A 195 -10.56 14.12 -6.18
CA LYS A 195 -11.86 14.75 -6.52
C LYS A 195 -11.70 16.22 -6.79
#